data_851ec9ce883a5fcfa1847f2f15f8f02b
#
_entry.id   851ec9ce883a5fcfa1847f2f15f8f02b
#
_cell.length_a   1.000
_cell.length_b   1.000
_cell.length_c   1.000
_cell.angle_alpha   90.00
_cell.angle_beta   90.00
_cell.angle_gamma   90.00
#
_symmetry.space_group_name_H-M   'P 1'
#
loop_
_entity.id
_entity.type
_entity.pdbx_description
1 polymer ?
#
loop_
_entity_poly.entity_id
_entity_poly.type
_entity_poly.pdbx_seq_one_letter_code
_entity_poly.pdbx_strand_id
1 'polypeptide(L)'
;LQNQIEQNAVGHAYLFTGPRGTGKTTVARIFARAVNCERPVNGSPCGECAVCRALSEGSLDILEIDAASNNGVNEMRDLREKVQYPPVSGKYKVYIVDEVHMLTDSAFNALLKTLEEPPAHAIFILATTEPHKIPATILSRCMRLDFKLIPEEDLETHLKRILDGMGKEYEEEAVSA
;
A
#
# COMPACT_ATOMS: atom_id res chain seq x y z
N LEU A 1 -6.71 7.18 6.89
CA LEU A 1 -5.38 7.46 6.35
C LEU A 1 -5.13 8.96 6.21
N GLN A 2 -6.01 9.72 5.54
CA GLN A 2 -5.85 11.17 5.35
C GLN A 2 -5.59 11.91 6.64
N ASN A 3 -6.46 11.74 7.66
CA ASN A 3 -6.28 12.37 8.96
C ASN A 3 -4.93 12.05 9.63
N GLN A 4 -4.42 10.82 9.44
CA GLN A 4 -3.12 10.43 10.00
C GLN A 4 -1.95 11.15 9.32
N ILE A 5 -2.06 11.38 8.00
CA ILE A 5 -1.06 12.15 7.25
C ILE A 5 -1.08 13.61 7.70
N GLU A 6 -2.27 14.22 7.78
CA GLU A 6 -2.46 15.61 8.18
C GLU A 6 -2.00 15.89 9.62
N GLN A 7 -2.25 14.93 10.53
CA GLN A 7 -1.83 15.02 11.94
C GLN A 7 -0.41 14.54 12.18
N ASN A 8 0.31 14.09 11.14
CA ASN A 8 1.63 13.47 11.24
C ASN A 8 1.68 12.31 12.27
N ALA A 9 0.56 11.56 12.38
CA ALA A 9 0.35 10.46 13.30
C ALA A 9 0.25 9.11 12.57
N VAL A 10 1.22 8.85 11.67
CA VAL A 10 1.26 7.65 10.85
C VAL A 10 1.75 6.46 11.67
N GLY A 11 1.01 5.36 11.65
CA GLY A 11 1.42 4.11 12.27
C GLY A 11 2.50 3.38 11.49
N HIS A 12 3.13 2.39 12.12
CA HIS A 12 4.22 1.61 11.51
C HIS A 12 3.73 0.42 10.67
N ALA A 13 2.49 -0.06 10.86
CA ALA A 13 1.98 -1.22 10.14
C ALA A 13 0.48 -1.11 9.83
N TYR A 14 0.13 -1.42 8.59
CA TYR A 14 -1.23 -1.41 8.05
C TYR A 14 -1.53 -2.76 7.38
N LEU A 15 -2.78 -3.21 7.52
CA LEU A 15 -3.28 -4.38 6.80
C LEU A 15 -4.50 -3.98 5.96
N PHE A 16 -4.35 -4.02 4.65
CA PHE A 16 -5.41 -3.76 3.68
C PHE A 16 -6.06 -5.09 3.28
N THR A 17 -7.34 -5.24 3.59
CA THR A 17 -8.10 -6.47 3.33
C THR A 17 -9.26 -6.18 2.38
N GLY A 18 -9.61 -7.15 1.56
CA GLY A 18 -10.78 -7.03 0.69
C GLY A 18 -10.62 -7.74 -0.66
N PRO A 19 -11.68 -7.82 -1.47
CA PRO A 19 -11.67 -8.52 -2.74
C PRO A 19 -10.60 -8.03 -3.72
N ARG A 20 -10.30 -8.84 -4.72
CA ARG A 20 -9.41 -8.43 -5.81
C ARG A 20 -10.01 -7.25 -6.58
N GLY A 21 -9.16 -6.36 -7.10
CA GLY A 21 -9.60 -5.22 -7.91
C GLY A 21 -10.14 -4.02 -7.13
N THR A 22 -10.21 -4.07 -5.79
CA THR A 22 -10.73 -2.97 -4.96
C THR A 22 -9.72 -1.83 -4.71
N GLY A 23 -8.54 -1.87 -5.34
CA GLY A 23 -7.56 -0.79 -5.29
C GLY A 23 -6.59 -0.84 -4.10
N LYS A 24 -6.47 -1.97 -3.36
CA LYS A 24 -5.57 -2.10 -2.20
C LYS A 24 -4.15 -1.65 -2.49
N THR A 25 -3.51 -2.23 -3.51
CA THR A 25 -2.13 -1.93 -3.90
C THR A 25 -2.00 -0.49 -4.42
N THR A 26 -2.99 0.00 -5.16
CA THR A 26 -3.03 1.39 -5.65
C THR A 26 -3.07 2.38 -4.49
N VAL A 27 -3.95 2.16 -3.51
CA VAL A 27 -4.04 3.01 -2.31
C VAL A 27 -2.77 2.90 -1.46
N ALA A 28 -2.16 1.71 -1.37
CA ALA A 28 -0.88 1.51 -0.69
C ALA A 28 0.23 2.38 -1.31
N ARG A 29 0.34 2.40 -2.63
CA ARG A 29 1.31 3.25 -3.36
C ARG A 29 1.05 4.74 -3.15
N ILE A 30 -0.22 5.17 -3.23
CA ILE A 30 -0.61 6.57 -2.98
C ILE A 30 -0.26 6.97 -1.54
N PHE A 31 -0.59 6.12 -0.57
CA PHE A 31 -0.30 6.36 0.84
C PHE A 31 1.21 6.43 1.10
N ALA A 32 2.00 5.50 0.53
CA ALA A 32 3.46 5.49 0.62
C ALA A 32 4.10 6.78 0.11
N ARG A 33 3.55 7.35 -0.97
CA ARG A 33 4.00 8.65 -1.51
C ARG A 33 3.52 9.81 -0.64
N ALA A 34 2.31 9.74 -0.11
CA ALA A 34 1.72 10.81 0.68
C ALA A 34 2.42 11.01 2.03
N VAL A 35 2.82 9.94 2.71
CA VAL A 35 3.56 10.01 4.00
C VAL A 35 4.96 10.59 3.84
N ASN A 36 5.51 10.53 2.63
CA ASN A 36 6.81 11.08 2.27
C ASN A 36 6.72 12.46 1.61
N CYS A 37 5.51 12.92 1.26
CA CYS A 37 5.33 14.20 0.59
C CYS A 37 5.62 15.38 1.52
N GLU A 38 6.37 16.38 1.04
CA GLU A 38 6.67 17.59 1.80
C GLU A 38 5.45 18.49 2.01
N ARG A 39 4.47 18.41 1.09
CA ARG A 39 3.26 19.26 1.07
C ARG A 39 2.04 18.43 0.64
N PRO A 40 1.59 17.48 1.45
CA PRO A 40 0.40 16.70 1.10
C PRO A 40 -0.84 17.60 1.05
N VAL A 41 -1.71 17.37 0.08
CA VAL A 41 -2.97 18.08 -0.08
C VAL A 41 -4.12 17.11 0.17
N ASN A 42 -4.93 17.39 1.19
CA ASN A 42 -6.03 16.51 1.60
C ASN A 42 -5.58 15.04 1.76
N GLY A 43 -4.40 14.83 2.37
CA GLY A 43 -3.83 13.50 2.57
C GLY A 43 -3.33 12.81 1.30
N SER A 44 -3.26 13.50 0.17
CA SER A 44 -2.73 13.01 -1.11
C SER A 44 -1.35 13.60 -1.42
N PRO A 45 -0.46 12.88 -2.13
CA PRO A 45 0.83 13.43 -2.52
C PRO A 45 0.65 14.58 -3.52
N CYS A 46 1.41 15.67 -3.35
CA CYS A 46 1.30 16.83 -4.24
C CYS A 46 1.78 16.55 -5.69
N GLY A 47 2.62 15.54 -5.91
CA GLY A 47 3.19 15.18 -7.21
C GLY A 47 4.34 16.08 -7.69
N GLU A 48 4.57 17.25 -7.09
CA GLU A 48 5.48 18.28 -7.59
C GLU A 48 6.73 18.50 -6.74
N CYS A 49 6.71 18.16 -5.45
CA CYS A 49 7.90 18.36 -4.59
C CYS A 49 9.05 17.41 -4.99
N ALA A 50 10.26 17.73 -4.54
CA ALA A 50 11.45 16.95 -4.88
C ALA A 50 11.29 15.47 -4.52
N VAL A 51 10.73 15.17 -3.35
CA VAL A 51 10.47 13.81 -2.90
C VAL A 51 9.44 13.10 -3.78
N CYS A 52 8.32 13.76 -4.13
CA CYS A 52 7.31 13.16 -5.00
C CYS A 52 7.87 12.82 -6.39
N ARG A 53 8.76 13.64 -6.96
CA ARG A 53 9.43 13.37 -8.23
C ARG A 53 10.37 12.18 -8.10
N ALA A 54 11.25 12.17 -7.10
CA ALA A 54 12.16 11.07 -6.84
C ALA A 54 11.42 9.73 -6.65
N LEU A 55 10.31 9.74 -5.90
CA LEU A 55 9.47 8.54 -5.68
C LEU A 55 8.73 8.08 -6.94
N SER A 56 8.52 8.94 -7.93
CA SER A 56 7.86 8.60 -9.20
C SER A 56 8.82 7.96 -10.20
N GLU A 57 10.11 8.27 -10.13
CA GLU A 57 11.17 7.79 -11.03
C GLU A 57 11.75 6.42 -10.61
N GLY A 58 11.21 5.82 -9.57
CA GLY A 58 11.68 4.54 -9.02
C GLY A 58 12.60 4.75 -7.81
N SER A 59 12.00 4.84 -6.64
CA SER A 59 12.72 5.09 -5.39
C SER A 59 13.05 3.82 -4.64
N LEU A 60 14.22 3.82 -3.99
CA LEU A 60 14.61 2.81 -3.02
C LEU A 60 13.85 2.93 -1.67
N ASP A 61 13.04 3.98 -1.50
CA ASP A 61 12.27 4.24 -0.28
C ASP A 61 10.86 3.64 -0.31
N ILE A 62 10.37 3.21 -1.48
CA ILE A 62 9.12 2.45 -1.61
C ILE A 62 9.44 1.12 -2.27
N LEU A 63 9.39 0.05 -1.50
CA LEU A 63 9.66 -1.31 -1.97
C LEU A 63 8.36 -2.10 -2.01
N GLU A 64 8.04 -2.62 -3.16
CA GLU A 64 6.89 -3.49 -3.38
C GLU A 64 7.34 -4.93 -3.57
N ILE A 65 6.74 -5.83 -2.81
CA ILE A 65 7.04 -7.26 -2.81
C ILE A 65 5.73 -8.00 -3.06
N ASP A 66 5.67 -8.73 -4.15
CA ASP A 66 4.61 -9.69 -4.39
C ASP A 66 4.92 -10.99 -3.66
N ALA A 67 4.16 -11.30 -2.62
CA ALA A 67 4.35 -12.52 -1.83
C ALA A 67 3.99 -13.80 -2.60
N ALA A 68 3.24 -13.72 -3.70
CA ALA A 68 2.98 -14.88 -4.54
C ALA A 68 4.26 -15.36 -5.23
N SER A 69 5.16 -14.43 -5.58
CA SER A 69 6.45 -14.72 -6.23
C SER A 69 7.62 -14.78 -5.24
N ASN A 70 7.49 -14.17 -4.04
CA ASN A 70 8.54 -13.98 -3.04
C ASN A 70 8.05 -14.41 -1.64
N ASN A 71 7.68 -15.68 -1.47
CA ASN A 71 7.01 -16.19 -0.28
C ASN A 71 7.93 -16.85 0.76
N GLY A 72 9.23 -16.91 0.49
CA GLY A 72 10.18 -17.63 1.31
C GLY A 72 10.71 -16.85 2.51
N VAL A 73 11.35 -17.57 3.42
CA VAL A 73 11.95 -16.98 4.63
C VAL A 73 13.17 -16.12 4.31
N ASN A 74 13.89 -16.40 3.24
CA ASN A 74 15.09 -15.67 2.86
C ASN A 74 14.73 -14.26 2.38
N GLU A 75 13.68 -14.12 1.58
CA GLU A 75 13.16 -12.84 1.12
C GLU A 75 12.76 -11.94 2.30
N MET A 76 12.14 -12.53 3.31
CA MET A 76 11.75 -11.78 4.52
C MET A 76 12.95 -11.46 5.44
N ARG A 77 14.00 -12.28 5.43
CA ARG A 77 15.27 -11.97 6.12
C ARG A 77 16.01 -10.82 5.42
N ASP A 78 16.09 -10.86 4.10
CA ASP A 78 16.68 -9.78 3.29
C ASP A 78 15.93 -8.46 3.48
N LEU A 79 14.59 -8.54 3.55
CA LEU A 79 13.76 -7.38 3.87
C LEU A 79 14.11 -6.82 5.25
N ARG A 80 14.24 -7.69 6.26
CA ARG A 80 14.59 -7.30 7.63
C ARG A 80 15.96 -6.62 7.71
N GLU A 81 16.94 -7.06 6.94
CA GLU A 81 18.26 -6.40 6.86
C GLU A 81 18.13 -5.03 6.19
N LYS A 82 17.39 -4.93 5.08
CA LYS A 82 17.17 -3.68 4.35
C LYS A 82 16.39 -2.64 5.15
N VAL A 83 15.50 -3.08 6.05
CA VAL A 83 14.70 -2.20 6.91
C VAL A 83 15.58 -1.37 7.87
N GLN A 84 16.75 -1.88 8.27
CA GLN A 84 17.65 -1.18 9.17
C GLN A 84 18.25 0.09 8.56
N TYR A 85 18.29 0.17 7.23
CA TYR A 85 18.85 1.34 6.55
C TYR A 85 17.81 2.46 6.44
N PRO A 86 18.18 3.71 6.76
CA PRO A 86 17.26 4.83 6.64
C PRO A 86 16.84 5.09 5.19
N PRO A 87 15.75 5.84 4.96
CA PRO A 87 15.35 6.26 3.62
C PRO A 87 16.40 7.18 2.98
N VAL A 88 16.43 7.20 1.65
CA VAL A 88 17.39 8.00 0.86
C VAL A 88 16.83 9.38 0.55
N SER A 89 15.57 9.47 0.16
CA SER A 89 14.92 10.70 -0.32
C SER A 89 13.75 11.14 0.54
N GLY A 90 13.01 10.18 1.11
CA GLY A 90 11.81 10.42 1.88
C GLY A 90 12.05 10.50 3.39
N LYS A 91 10.97 10.69 4.14
CA LYS A 91 10.93 10.61 5.61
C LYS A 91 10.84 9.16 6.09
N TYR A 92 10.13 8.34 5.34
CA TYR A 92 9.85 6.94 5.66
C TYR A 92 10.28 6.01 4.53
N LYS A 93 10.72 4.84 4.91
CA LYS A 93 10.93 3.70 4.03
C LYS A 93 9.69 2.81 4.11
N VAL A 94 8.99 2.66 2.99
CA VAL A 94 7.69 1.99 2.95
C VAL A 94 7.82 0.65 2.25
N TYR A 95 7.37 -0.41 2.91
CA TYR A 95 7.34 -1.77 2.40
C TYR A 95 5.90 -2.18 2.13
N ILE A 96 5.56 -2.39 0.86
CA ILE A 96 4.26 -2.89 0.43
C ILE A 96 4.42 -4.38 0.14
N VAL A 97 3.75 -5.23 0.92
CA VAL A 97 3.73 -6.68 0.71
C VAL A 97 2.35 -7.06 0.20
N ASP A 98 2.25 -7.31 -1.10
CA ASP A 98 0.99 -7.70 -1.74
C ASP A 98 0.78 -9.22 -1.64
N GLU A 99 -0.49 -9.63 -1.59
CA GLU A 99 -0.95 -11.02 -1.37
C GLU A 99 -0.21 -11.71 -0.21
N VAL A 100 -0.05 -10.98 0.90
CA VAL A 100 0.74 -11.41 2.07
C VAL A 100 0.33 -12.78 2.63
N HIS A 101 -0.90 -13.23 2.38
CA HIS A 101 -1.38 -14.57 2.76
C HIS A 101 -0.66 -15.73 2.05
N MET A 102 0.12 -15.43 1.00
CA MET A 102 0.93 -16.40 0.28
C MET A 102 2.29 -16.69 0.95
N LEU A 103 2.66 -15.91 1.98
CA LEU A 103 3.89 -16.15 2.73
C LEU A 103 3.83 -17.50 3.45
N THR A 104 4.98 -18.18 3.53
CA THR A 104 5.14 -19.37 4.36
C THR A 104 5.11 -19.01 5.85
N ASP A 105 4.83 -19.97 6.73
CA ASP A 105 4.84 -19.75 8.19
C ASP A 105 6.20 -19.24 8.69
N SER A 106 7.30 -19.72 8.11
CA SER A 106 8.64 -19.25 8.44
C SER A 106 8.90 -17.81 7.98
N ALA A 107 8.30 -17.40 6.85
CA ALA A 107 8.35 -16.02 6.37
C ALA A 107 7.50 -15.10 7.24
N PHE A 108 6.30 -15.51 7.66
CA PHE A 108 5.49 -14.78 8.64
C PHE A 108 6.24 -14.55 9.96
N ASN A 109 6.91 -15.57 10.48
CA ASN A 109 7.71 -15.46 11.70
C ASN A 109 8.91 -14.51 11.54
N ALA A 110 9.52 -14.44 10.36
CA ALA A 110 10.57 -13.47 10.06
C ALA A 110 10.04 -12.03 10.00
N LEU A 111 8.88 -11.84 9.33
CA LEU A 111 8.20 -10.54 9.24
C LEU A 111 7.72 -10.07 10.61
N LEU A 112 7.17 -10.97 11.44
CA LEU A 112 6.67 -10.66 12.78
C LEU A 112 7.73 -9.98 13.65
N LYS A 113 8.97 -10.49 13.62
CA LYS A 113 10.08 -9.89 14.38
C LYS A 113 10.33 -8.42 14.01
N THR A 114 10.15 -8.08 12.75
CA THR A 114 10.30 -6.70 12.27
C THR A 114 9.11 -5.82 12.67
N LEU A 115 7.90 -6.39 12.70
CA LEU A 115 6.68 -5.69 13.13
C LEU A 115 6.62 -5.48 14.65
N GLU A 116 7.32 -6.31 15.44
CA GLU A 116 7.43 -6.16 16.90
C GLU A 116 8.33 -5.00 17.30
N GLU A 117 9.45 -4.84 16.60
CA GLU A 117 10.45 -3.80 16.86
C GLU A 117 10.79 -3.05 15.56
N PRO A 118 9.83 -2.31 14.98
CA PRO A 118 10.05 -1.62 13.73
C PRO A 118 10.97 -0.40 13.94
N PRO A 119 11.95 -0.16 13.05
CA PRO A 119 12.64 1.12 13.04
C PRO A 119 11.68 2.29 12.86
N ALA A 120 11.92 3.41 13.48
CA ALA A 120 11.04 4.58 13.47
C ALA A 120 10.76 5.14 12.07
N HIS A 121 11.63 4.86 11.11
CA HIS A 121 11.53 5.28 9.71
C HIS A 121 10.84 4.25 8.81
N ALA A 122 10.44 3.09 9.32
CA ALA A 122 9.86 2.02 8.52
C ALA A 122 8.34 1.98 8.64
N ILE A 123 7.65 1.85 7.52
CA ILE A 123 6.20 1.62 7.44
C ILE A 123 5.95 0.37 6.62
N PHE A 124 5.08 -0.52 7.12
CA PHE A 124 4.66 -1.73 6.46
C PHE A 124 3.20 -1.61 6.02
N ILE A 125 2.91 -1.94 4.77
CA ILE A 125 1.55 -2.03 4.23
C ILE A 125 1.39 -3.44 3.68
N LEU A 126 0.64 -4.26 4.39
CA LEU A 126 0.34 -5.63 4.02
C LEU A 126 -1.01 -5.64 3.30
N ALA A 127 -1.10 -6.23 2.12
CA ALA A 127 -2.34 -6.37 1.39
C ALA A 127 -2.71 -7.84 1.21
N THR A 128 -4.00 -8.16 1.37
CA THR A 128 -4.50 -9.53 1.23
C THR A 128 -5.95 -9.58 0.76
N THR A 129 -6.25 -10.60 -0.04
CA THR A 129 -7.61 -11.00 -0.37
C THR A 129 -8.19 -12.00 0.64
N GLU A 130 -7.32 -12.64 1.45
CA GLU A 130 -7.69 -13.72 2.37
C GLU A 130 -7.26 -13.42 3.81
N PRO A 131 -7.96 -12.49 4.50
CA PRO A 131 -7.56 -12.06 5.85
C PRO A 131 -7.62 -13.18 6.89
N HIS A 132 -8.41 -14.22 6.67
CA HIS A 132 -8.52 -15.37 7.56
C HIS A 132 -7.27 -16.26 7.58
N LYS A 133 -6.38 -16.15 6.57
CA LYS A 133 -5.09 -16.85 6.51
C LYS A 133 -3.97 -16.11 7.23
N ILE A 134 -4.21 -14.87 7.66
CA ILE A 134 -3.17 -14.08 8.33
C ILE A 134 -3.11 -14.46 9.81
N PRO A 135 -1.93 -14.79 10.36
CA PRO A 135 -1.78 -15.11 11.77
C PRO A 135 -2.26 -13.99 12.69
N ALA A 136 -2.93 -14.34 13.79
CA ALA A 136 -3.45 -13.39 14.78
C ALA A 136 -2.35 -12.48 15.36
N THR A 137 -1.12 -12.99 15.43
CA THR A 137 0.07 -12.24 15.87
C THR A 137 0.42 -11.08 14.96
N ILE A 138 0.19 -11.20 13.65
CA ILE A 138 0.33 -10.11 12.67
C ILE A 138 -0.87 -9.15 12.77
N LEU A 139 -2.10 -9.70 12.81
CA LEU A 139 -3.32 -8.90 12.89
C LEU A 139 -3.32 -7.94 14.08
N SER A 140 -2.82 -8.37 15.23
CA SER A 140 -2.77 -7.56 16.47
C SER A 140 -1.81 -6.36 16.40
N ARG A 141 -0.90 -6.35 15.43
CA ARG A 141 0.13 -5.30 15.26
C ARG A 141 -0.14 -4.35 14.10
N CYS A 142 -1.15 -4.65 13.29
CA CYS A 142 -1.49 -3.85 12.12
C CYS A 142 -2.79 -3.08 12.32
N MET A 143 -2.83 -1.85 11.85
CA MET A 143 -4.10 -1.14 11.67
C MET A 143 -4.81 -1.73 10.45
N ARG A 144 -5.95 -2.37 10.67
CA ARG A 144 -6.73 -2.99 9.61
C ARG A 144 -7.62 -1.97 8.90
N LEU A 145 -7.62 -2.03 7.56
CA LEU A 145 -8.52 -1.28 6.69
C LEU A 145 -9.19 -2.26 5.72
N ASP A 146 -10.52 -2.28 5.77
CA ASP A 146 -11.33 -3.18 4.94
C ASP A 146 -11.79 -2.46 3.67
N PHE A 147 -11.32 -2.94 2.52
CA PHE A 147 -11.74 -2.50 1.20
C PHE A 147 -12.98 -3.26 0.79
N LYS A 148 -13.99 -2.55 0.38
CA LYS A 148 -15.24 -3.11 -0.15
C LYS A 148 -15.24 -3.05 -1.66
N LEU A 149 -16.12 -3.81 -2.29
CA LEU A 149 -16.41 -3.63 -3.71
C LEU A 149 -16.87 -2.20 -3.95
N ILE A 150 -16.42 -1.62 -5.05
CA ILE A 150 -16.86 -0.29 -5.48
C ILE A 150 -18.30 -0.43 -5.96
N PRO A 151 -19.23 0.43 -5.52
CA PRO A 151 -20.59 0.45 -6.04
C PRO A 151 -20.61 0.60 -7.55
N GLU A 152 -21.56 -0.04 -8.21
CA GLU A 152 -21.69 -0.04 -9.66
C GLU A 152 -21.88 1.38 -10.22
N GLU A 153 -22.67 2.21 -9.55
CA GLU A 153 -22.89 3.62 -9.88
C GLU A 153 -21.58 4.45 -9.89
N ASP A 154 -20.67 4.17 -8.93
CA ASP A 154 -19.38 4.86 -8.85
C ASP A 154 -18.45 4.39 -9.99
N LEU A 155 -18.50 3.09 -10.35
CA LEU A 155 -17.74 2.54 -11.47
C LEU A 155 -18.21 3.14 -12.80
N GLU A 156 -19.51 3.20 -13.03
CA GLU A 156 -20.10 3.83 -14.23
C GLU A 156 -19.68 5.29 -14.35
N THR A 157 -19.82 6.05 -13.27
CA THR A 157 -19.43 7.45 -13.22
C THR A 157 -17.95 7.63 -13.56
N HIS A 158 -17.11 6.75 -13.03
CA HIS A 158 -15.67 6.81 -13.28
C HIS A 158 -15.31 6.43 -14.72
N LEU A 159 -15.97 5.41 -15.28
CA LEU A 159 -15.80 5.01 -16.69
C LEU A 159 -16.22 6.12 -17.65
N LYS A 160 -17.39 6.73 -17.43
CA LYS A 160 -17.86 7.89 -18.24
C LYS A 160 -16.83 9.00 -18.22
N ARG A 161 -16.32 9.38 -17.03
CA ARG A 161 -15.30 10.42 -16.90
C ARG A 161 -13.99 10.08 -17.66
N ILE A 162 -13.58 8.82 -17.69
CA ILE A 162 -12.39 8.40 -18.45
C ILE A 162 -12.66 8.51 -19.95
N LEU A 163 -13.79 8.00 -20.41
CA LEU A 163 -14.16 8.02 -21.83
C LEU A 163 -14.29 9.46 -22.36
N ASP A 164 -14.93 10.34 -21.60
CA ASP A 164 -15.04 11.77 -21.90
C ASP A 164 -13.65 12.43 -21.99
N GLY A 165 -12.77 12.13 -21.05
CA GLY A 165 -11.40 12.62 -21.03
C GLY A 165 -10.55 12.12 -22.21
N MET A 166 -10.90 10.97 -22.79
CA MET A 166 -10.28 10.41 -23.99
C MET A 166 -10.95 10.87 -25.29
N GLY A 167 -12.03 11.63 -25.22
CA GLY A 167 -12.83 12.04 -26.38
C GLY A 167 -13.46 10.85 -27.13
N LYS A 168 -13.80 9.78 -26.39
CA LYS A 168 -14.44 8.57 -26.94
C LYS A 168 -15.95 8.68 -26.78
N GLU A 169 -16.69 8.48 -27.89
CA GLU A 169 -18.14 8.27 -27.85
C GLU A 169 -18.43 6.87 -27.31
N TYR A 170 -19.45 6.75 -26.48
CA TYR A 170 -19.93 5.50 -25.91
C TYR A 170 -21.46 5.46 -25.82
N GLU A 171 -22.03 4.28 -25.90
CA GLU A 171 -23.44 4.07 -25.63
C GLU A 171 -23.65 3.93 -24.12
N GLU A 172 -24.66 4.59 -23.55
CA GLU A 172 -24.92 4.58 -22.11
C GLU A 172 -25.17 3.14 -21.60
N GLU A 173 -25.88 2.32 -22.38
CA GLU A 173 -26.16 0.92 -22.07
C GLU A 173 -24.88 0.05 -21.98
N ALA A 174 -23.83 0.39 -22.74
CA ALA A 174 -22.57 -0.35 -22.73
C ALA A 174 -21.71 -0.05 -21.47
N VAL A 175 -21.98 1.06 -20.79
CA VAL A 175 -21.28 1.43 -19.55
C VAL A 175 -21.97 0.86 -18.31
N SER A 176 -23.27 0.54 -18.42
CA SER A 176 -24.10 -0.02 -17.34
C SER A 176 -24.17 -1.55 -17.34
N ALA A 177 -23.47 -2.24 -18.25
CA ALA A 177 -23.43 -3.70 -18.38
C ALA A 177 -22.22 -4.31 -17.67
#